data_f8b85f787927249ef17abce49b16bbfe
#
_entry.id   f8b85f787927249ef17abce49b16bbfe
#
_cell.length_a   1.000
_cell.length_b   1.000
_cell.length_c   1.000
_cell.angle_alpha   90.00
_cell.angle_beta   90.00
_cell.angle_gamma   90.00
#
_symmetry.space_group_name_H-M   'P 1'
#
loop_
_entity.id
_entity.type
_entity.pdbx_description
1 polymer ?
#
loop_
_entity_poly.entity_id
_entity_poly.type
_entity_poly.pdbx_seq_one_letter_code
_entity_poly.pdbx_strand_id
1 'polypeptide(L)'
;MTGVTIVRKDFLKDHADAVKTFMEEHSAAVESVNNDPDSAKLVSDYGIIENPTIAANAIPHCSIESVVGQEMKTSLSGYLKVLHDANPQSVGGSLPADDFYYLAY
;
A
#
# COMPACT_ATOMS: atom_id res chain seq x y z
N MET A 1 9.29 2.68 2.45
CA MET A 1 7.81 2.73 2.27
C MET A 1 7.48 3.93 1.40
N THR A 2 6.85 3.72 0.26
CA THR A 2 6.58 4.78 -0.73
C THR A 2 5.09 5.03 -0.96
N GLY A 3 4.22 4.14 -0.53
CA GLY A 3 2.78 4.29 -0.67
C GLY A 3 2.03 3.52 0.41
N VAL A 4 0.83 3.98 0.71
CA VAL A 4 -0.11 3.35 1.63
C VAL A 4 -1.52 3.45 1.07
N THR A 5 -2.35 2.47 1.38
CA THR A 5 -3.79 2.57 1.17
C THR A 5 -4.45 3.09 2.44
N ILE A 6 -5.33 4.05 2.31
CA ILE A 6 -6.13 4.60 3.42
C ILE A 6 -7.61 4.33 3.18
N VAL A 7 -8.33 4.12 4.28
CA VAL A 7 -9.79 3.98 4.26
C VAL A 7 -10.41 4.89 5.32
N ARG A 8 -11.54 5.51 5.00
CA ARG A 8 -12.28 6.31 5.99
C ARG A 8 -12.95 5.38 7.02
N LYS A 9 -12.90 5.76 8.29
CA LYS A 9 -13.50 4.96 9.38
C LYS A 9 -14.99 4.68 9.18
N ASP A 10 -15.76 5.66 8.71
CA ASP A 10 -17.18 5.48 8.43
C ASP A 10 -17.41 4.46 7.31
N PHE A 11 -16.65 4.55 6.22
CA PHE A 11 -16.73 3.57 5.14
C PHE A 11 -16.37 2.15 5.61
N LEU A 12 -15.29 2.01 6.37
CA LEU A 12 -14.88 0.73 6.94
C LEU A 12 -15.98 0.13 7.83
N LYS A 13 -16.64 0.95 8.66
CA LYS A 13 -17.72 0.51 9.54
C LYS A 13 -18.92 -0.03 8.77
N ASP A 14 -19.30 0.64 7.69
CA ASP A 14 -20.51 0.31 6.94
C ASP A 14 -20.25 -0.74 5.83
N HIS A 15 -18.98 -0.92 5.41
CA HIS A 15 -18.58 -1.74 4.27
C HIS A 15 -17.35 -2.60 4.58
N ALA A 16 -17.30 -3.25 5.75
CA ALA A 16 -16.16 -4.05 6.18
C ALA A 16 -15.83 -5.18 5.18
N ASP A 17 -16.86 -5.82 4.61
CA ASP A 17 -16.66 -6.89 3.62
C ASP A 17 -16.01 -6.39 2.33
N ALA A 18 -16.39 -5.19 1.87
CA ALA A 18 -15.77 -4.57 0.69
C ALA A 18 -14.28 -4.25 0.93
N VAL A 19 -13.96 -3.77 2.14
CA VAL A 19 -12.56 -3.52 2.53
C VAL A 19 -11.76 -4.82 2.57
N LYS A 20 -12.33 -5.88 3.13
CA LYS A 20 -11.70 -7.21 3.15
C LYS A 20 -11.43 -7.72 1.74
N THR A 21 -12.44 -7.70 0.87
CA THR A 21 -12.29 -8.10 -0.55
C THR A 21 -11.20 -7.29 -1.24
N PHE A 22 -11.20 -5.96 -1.05
CA PHE A 22 -10.13 -5.11 -1.59
C PHE A 22 -8.74 -5.55 -1.12
N MET A 23 -8.56 -5.87 0.16
CA MET A 23 -7.28 -6.30 0.70
C MET A 23 -6.81 -7.63 0.09
N GLU A 24 -7.74 -8.58 -0.09
CA GLU A 24 -7.46 -9.87 -0.73
C GLU A 24 -7.04 -9.70 -2.20
N GLU A 25 -7.81 -8.91 -2.95
CA GLU A 25 -7.51 -8.64 -4.37
C GLU A 25 -6.22 -7.82 -4.54
N HIS A 26 -5.97 -6.87 -3.67
CA HIS A 26 -4.73 -6.08 -3.68
C HIS A 26 -3.50 -6.97 -3.44
N SER A 27 -3.56 -7.87 -2.47
CA SER A 27 -2.46 -8.81 -2.21
C SER A 27 -2.23 -9.74 -3.40
N ALA A 28 -3.30 -10.26 -4.00
CA ALA A 28 -3.21 -11.09 -5.21
C ALA A 28 -2.64 -10.31 -6.41
N ALA A 29 -3.01 -9.04 -6.57
CA ALA A 29 -2.47 -8.18 -7.62
C ALA A 29 -0.96 -7.92 -7.44
N VAL A 30 -0.50 -7.71 -6.21
CA VAL A 30 0.94 -7.56 -5.90
C VAL A 30 1.70 -8.85 -6.25
N GLU A 31 1.15 -10.02 -5.90
CA GLU A 31 1.75 -11.30 -6.26
C GLU A 31 1.80 -11.48 -7.79
N SER A 32 0.72 -11.14 -8.50
CA SER A 32 0.66 -11.20 -9.96
C SER A 32 1.69 -10.28 -10.61
N VAL A 33 1.79 -9.03 -10.17
CA VAL A 33 2.77 -8.07 -10.71
C VAL A 33 4.20 -8.59 -10.58
N ASN A 34 4.52 -9.27 -9.49
CA ASN A 34 5.88 -9.77 -9.24
C ASN A 34 6.20 -11.07 -10.00
N ASN A 35 5.19 -11.88 -10.34
CA ASN A 35 5.40 -13.23 -10.84
C ASN A 35 4.88 -13.46 -12.27
N ASP A 36 3.93 -12.65 -12.75
CA ASP A 36 3.33 -12.80 -14.07
C ASP A 36 3.93 -11.81 -15.07
N PRO A 37 4.64 -12.29 -16.11
CA PRO A 37 5.22 -11.44 -17.15
C PRO A 37 4.19 -10.57 -17.89
N ASP A 38 2.93 -11.01 -17.97
CA ASP A 38 1.86 -10.27 -18.64
C ASP A 38 1.41 -9.03 -17.85
N SER A 39 1.77 -8.92 -16.58
CA SER A 39 1.46 -7.75 -15.75
C SER A 39 2.05 -6.46 -16.29
N ALA A 40 3.22 -6.50 -16.94
CA ALA A 40 3.82 -5.32 -17.57
C ALA A 40 2.96 -4.77 -18.71
N LYS A 41 2.28 -5.66 -19.45
CA LYS A 41 1.32 -5.25 -20.49
C LYS A 41 0.11 -4.55 -19.88
N LEU A 42 -0.41 -5.06 -18.77
CA LEU A 42 -1.53 -4.42 -18.06
C LEU A 42 -1.16 -3.02 -17.57
N VAL A 43 0.03 -2.85 -17.02
CA VAL A 43 0.55 -1.53 -16.58
C VAL A 43 0.56 -0.55 -17.75
N SER A 44 0.93 -1.01 -18.96
CA SER A 44 0.91 -0.20 -20.18
C SER A 44 -0.52 0.07 -20.68
N ASP A 45 -1.38 -0.95 -20.70
CA ASP A 45 -2.77 -0.85 -21.16
C ASP A 45 -3.58 0.15 -20.30
N TYR A 46 -3.29 0.22 -18.99
CA TYR A 46 -3.89 1.20 -18.07
C TYR A 46 -3.23 2.59 -18.10
N GLY A 47 -2.22 2.81 -18.96
CA GLY A 47 -1.58 4.10 -19.14
C GLY A 47 -0.67 4.55 -18.01
N ILE A 48 -0.24 3.63 -17.14
CA ILE A 48 0.69 3.94 -16.04
C ILE A 48 2.10 4.18 -16.59
N ILE A 49 2.55 3.28 -17.47
CA ILE A 49 3.79 3.41 -18.25
C ILE A 49 3.44 3.03 -19.70
N GLU A 50 3.64 3.93 -20.64
CA GLU A 50 3.22 3.72 -22.04
C GLU A 50 3.89 2.52 -22.71
N ASN A 51 5.16 2.26 -22.38
CA ASN A 51 5.94 1.20 -23.01
C ASN A 51 6.00 -0.05 -22.12
N PRO A 52 5.41 -1.18 -22.56
CA PRO A 52 5.38 -2.42 -21.75
C PRO A 52 6.76 -3.02 -21.51
N THR A 53 7.73 -2.80 -22.40
CA THR A 53 9.11 -3.25 -22.22
C THR A 53 9.80 -2.48 -21.09
N ILE A 54 9.57 -1.18 -20.99
CA ILE A 54 10.08 -0.36 -19.88
C ILE A 54 9.43 -0.81 -18.57
N ALA A 55 8.12 -1.05 -18.55
CA ALA A 55 7.41 -1.57 -17.37
C ALA A 55 8.00 -2.92 -16.93
N ALA A 56 8.19 -3.86 -17.85
CA ALA A 56 8.76 -5.18 -17.54
C ALA A 56 10.17 -5.10 -16.94
N ASN A 57 10.99 -4.16 -17.42
CA ASN A 57 12.33 -3.96 -16.88
C ASN A 57 12.33 -3.24 -15.52
N ALA A 58 11.38 -2.36 -15.26
CA ALA A 58 11.31 -1.57 -14.03
C ALA A 58 10.69 -2.33 -12.85
N ILE A 59 9.66 -3.14 -13.05
CA ILE A 59 8.91 -3.85 -12.00
C ILE A 59 9.82 -4.61 -11.03
N PRO A 60 10.81 -5.43 -11.48
CA PRO A 60 11.68 -6.16 -10.55
C PRO A 60 12.51 -5.26 -9.62
N HIS A 61 12.68 -3.99 -9.95
CA HIS A 61 13.46 -3.02 -9.19
C HIS A 61 12.60 -2.10 -8.30
N CYS A 62 11.28 -2.24 -8.35
CA CYS A 62 10.36 -1.38 -7.61
C CYS A 62 10.10 -1.85 -6.17
N SER A 63 10.50 -3.06 -5.79
CA SER A 63 10.22 -3.65 -4.47
C SER A 63 8.73 -3.57 -4.11
N ILE A 64 7.87 -4.07 -5.02
CA ILE A 64 6.41 -4.04 -4.85
C ILE A 64 6.02 -5.13 -3.86
N GLU A 65 5.48 -4.72 -2.72
CA GLU A 65 5.09 -5.61 -1.62
C GLU A 65 3.72 -5.23 -1.06
N SER A 66 2.97 -6.22 -0.58
CA SER A 66 1.76 -6.03 0.20
C SER A 66 2.06 -6.34 1.67
N VAL A 67 2.16 -5.29 2.47
CA VAL A 67 2.44 -5.40 3.92
C VAL A 67 1.20 -5.01 4.69
N VAL A 68 0.69 -5.91 5.50
CA VAL A 68 -0.59 -5.77 6.22
C VAL A 68 -0.47 -6.13 7.70
N GLY A 69 -1.53 -5.91 8.47
CA GLY A 69 -1.62 -6.35 9.85
C GLY A 69 -0.55 -5.73 10.75
N GLN A 70 -0.02 -6.54 11.67
CA GLN A 70 0.94 -6.07 12.67
C GLN A 70 2.28 -5.63 12.07
N GLU A 71 2.71 -6.26 10.99
CA GLU A 71 3.93 -5.86 10.29
C GLU A 71 3.78 -4.48 9.66
N MET A 72 2.65 -4.21 9.00
CA MET A 72 2.30 -2.88 8.49
C MET A 72 2.33 -1.84 9.62
N LYS A 73 1.66 -2.11 10.75
CA LYS A 73 1.65 -1.20 11.90
C LYS A 73 3.06 -0.90 12.38
N THR A 74 3.90 -1.91 12.56
CA THR A 74 5.27 -1.76 13.03
C THR A 74 6.10 -0.89 12.08
N SER A 75 6.05 -1.20 10.79
CA SER A 75 6.82 -0.47 9.77
C SER A 75 6.32 0.97 9.61
N LEU A 76 5.01 1.16 9.53
CA LEU A 76 4.41 2.48 9.33
C LEU A 76 4.59 3.38 10.56
N SER A 77 4.38 2.87 11.77
CA SER A 77 4.58 3.66 13.00
C SER A 77 6.04 4.07 13.18
N GLY A 78 6.98 3.20 12.83
CA GLY A 78 8.41 3.54 12.83
C GLY A 78 8.75 4.65 11.84
N TYR A 79 8.20 4.57 10.63
CA TYR A 79 8.37 5.61 9.62
C TYR A 79 7.76 6.96 10.05
N LEU A 80 6.54 6.95 10.57
CA LEU A 80 5.88 8.16 11.07
C LEU A 80 6.63 8.76 12.25
N LYS A 81 7.24 7.94 13.12
CA LYS A 81 8.07 8.42 14.21
C LYS A 81 9.29 9.18 13.70
N VAL A 82 9.99 8.67 12.69
CA VAL A 82 11.14 9.37 12.08
C VAL A 82 10.72 10.72 11.50
N LEU A 83 9.60 10.77 10.81
CA LEU A 83 9.05 12.04 10.29
C LEU A 83 8.70 13.02 11.41
N HIS A 84 8.04 12.54 12.47
CA HIS A 84 7.67 13.36 13.63
C HIS A 84 8.91 13.92 14.34
N ASP A 85 9.92 13.10 14.57
CA ASP A 85 11.15 13.51 15.25
C ASP A 85 11.91 14.58 14.45
N ALA A 86 11.85 14.49 13.11
CA ALA A 86 12.44 15.52 12.23
C ALA A 86 11.60 16.80 12.16
N ASN A 87 10.29 16.67 12.04
CA ASN A 87 9.34 17.78 12.03
C ASN A 87 7.94 17.28 12.42
N PRO A 88 7.44 17.58 13.65
CA PRO A 88 6.12 17.11 14.08
C PRO A 88 4.97 17.51 13.15
N GLN A 89 5.06 18.63 12.46
CA GLN A 89 4.01 19.08 11.53
C GLN A 89 3.88 18.19 10.30
N SER A 90 4.91 17.43 9.94
CA SER A 90 4.85 16.47 8.83
C SER A 90 3.83 15.34 9.04
N VAL A 91 3.46 15.08 10.29
CA VAL A 91 2.47 14.07 10.68
C VAL A 91 1.25 14.68 11.39
N GLY A 92 1.01 15.99 11.21
CA GLY A 92 -0.12 16.69 11.82
C GLY A 92 0.08 17.09 13.28
N GLY A 93 1.33 17.13 13.77
CA GLY A 93 1.70 17.59 15.11
C GLY A 93 1.82 16.49 16.15
N SER A 94 1.17 15.34 15.97
CA SER A 94 1.25 14.21 16.90
C SER A 94 1.19 12.88 16.14
N LEU A 95 1.79 11.85 16.72
CA LEU A 95 1.70 10.48 16.18
C LEU A 95 0.27 9.93 16.34
N PRO A 96 -0.20 9.13 15.37
CA PRO A 96 -1.53 8.55 15.44
C PRO A 96 -1.65 7.52 16.57
N ALA A 97 -2.86 7.38 17.11
CA ALA A 97 -3.20 6.33 18.08
C ALA A 97 -3.36 4.95 17.39
N ASP A 98 -3.48 3.91 18.21
CA ASP A 98 -3.54 2.52 17.71
C ASP A 98 -4.72 2.26 16.78
N ASP A 99 -5.84 2.95 16.93
CA ASP A 99 -7.03 2.82 16.11
C ASP A 99 -6.90 3.44 14.69
N PHE A 100 -5.76 4.05 14.41
CA PHE A 100 -5.38 4.51 13.07
C PHE A 100 -5.02 3.35 12.14
N TYR A 101 -4.52 2.26 12.68
CA TYR A 101 -4.01 1.12 11.92
C TYR A 101 -5.08 0.04 11.75
N TYR A 102 -5.35 -0.35 10.51
CA TYR A 102 -6.27 -1.46 10.22
C TYR A 102 -5.56 -2.80 10.41
N LEU A 103 -5.98 -3.55 11.42
CA LEU A 103 -5.34 -4.81 11.82
C LEU A 103 -6.21 -6.06 11.61
N ALA A 104 -7.43 -5.90 11.07
CA ALA A 104 -8.37 -7.01 10.91
C ALA A 104 -8.10 -7.89 9.67
N TYR A 105 -6.92 -7.76 9.05
CA TYR A 105 -6.52 -8.53 7.87
C TYR A 105 -5.17 -9.21 8.11
#